data_9eda3508fe50a2701966c35dc9ca46f1
#
_entry.id   9eda3508fe50a2701966c35dc9ca46f1
#
_cell.length_a   1.000
_cell.length_b   1.000
_cell.length_c   1.000
_cell.angle_alpha   90.00
_cell.angle_beta   90.00
_cell.angle_gamma   90.00
#
_symmetry.space_group_name_H-M   'P 1'
#
loop_
_entity.id
_entity.type
_entity.pdbx_description
1 polymer ?
#
loop_
_entity_poly.entity_id
_entity_poly.type
_entity_poly.pdbx_seq_one_letter_code
_entity_poly.pdbx_strand_id
1 'polypeptide(L)'
;MALKISVGQYYHANSPIHALDPRIKCVCALTLMISTFFVHTASQLTFLCISALFFMGMAKVPVRQVIASIIPIAWLLVFLAIFNVLLTQNGNQLFSWGPFTITDMGAWSAILYPVRILVAILIGVLLMLTTTPKELGDAFDAAFSPLSRMGLPRHELAMIFSLMLRFIPTLAHDAAAISDAQASRAGDVAHGSIIARLRTLKSVLVALLASATRHAENLARALDARNYVAGAERTRWHPYTLHIRDGIALLVTCVYIGGLVVLR
;
A
#
# COMPACT_ATOMS: atom_id res chain seq x y z
N MET A 1 18.44 20.82 -0.11
CA MET A 1 18.11 19.40 -0.43
C MET A 1 16.72 19.37 -1.05
N ALA A 2 16.63 19.07 -2.35
CA ALA A 2 15.33 18.95 -2.99
C ALA A 2 14.58 17.76 -2.37
N LEU A 3 13.43 17.99 -1.78
CA LEU A 3 12.52 16.95 -1.33
C LEU A 3 12.09 16.15 -2.58
N LYS A 4 12.81 15.08 -2.89
CA LYS A 4 12.36 14.10 -3.89
C LYS A 4 11.16 13.35 -3.32
N ILE A 5 10.00 13.96 -3.40
CA ILE A 5 8.74 13.27 -3.10
C ILE A 5 8.45 12.36 -4.29
N SER A 6 8.92 11.14 -4.21
CA SER A 6 8.53 10.07 -5.14
C SER A 6 7.08 9.69 -4.82
N VAL A 7 6.14 10.32 -5.50
CA VAL A 7 4.72 9.97 -5.39
C VAL A 7 4.47 8.71 -6.19
N GLY A 8 4.50 7.56 -5.50
CA GLY A 8 4.21 6.23 -6.05
C GLY A 8 5.47 5.48 -6.52
N GLN A 9 5.61 4.27 -6.03
CA GLN A 9 6.68 3.34 -6.47
C GLN A 9 6.23 2.50 -7.68
N TYR A 10 5.28 3.00 -8.49
CA TYR A 10 4.78 2.28 -9.65
C TYR A 10 5.91 1.98 -10.65
N TYR A 11 6.05 0.71 -11.01
CA TYR A 11 7.00 0.26 -12.02
C TYR A 11 6.26 -0.08 -13.32
N HIS A 12 6.55 0.69 -14.37
CA HIS A 12 5.90 0.45 -15.65
C HIS A 12 6.48 -0.79 -16.32
N ALA A 13 5.70 -1.89 -16.36
CA ALA A 13 6.06 -3.13 -17.06
C ALA A 13 4.86 -3.71 -17.79
N ASN A 14 5.11 -4.29 -18.95
CA ASN A 14 4.11 -5.05 -19.69
C ASN A 14 4.01 -6.48 -19.11
N SER A 15 3.15 -6.66 -18.10
CA SER A 15 2.87 -7.96 -17.51
C SER A 15 1.37 -8.26 -17.47
N PRO A 16 0.97 -9.55 -17.41
CA PRO A 16 -0.44 -9.91 -17.25
C PRO A 16 -1.10 -9.24 -16.04
N ILE A 17 -0.35 -9.07 -14.95
CA ILE A 17 -0.84 -8.45 -13.70
C ILE A 17 -1.09 -6.95 -13.90
N HIS A 18 -0.25 -6.24 -14.65
CA HIS A 18 -0.47 -4.81 -14.94
C HIS A 18 -1.74 -4.58 -15.78
N ALA A 19 -2.09 -5.51 -16.64
CA ALA A 19 -3.24 -5.42 -17.55
C ALA A 19 -4.59 -5.79 -16.91
N LEU A 20 -4.63 -6.18 -15.62
CA LEU A 20 -5.85 -6.49 -14.89
C LEU A 20 -6.60 -5.22 -14.46
N ASP A 21 -7.94 -5.33 -14.36
CA ASP A 21 -8.77 -4.28 -13.76
C ASP A 21 -8.31 -3.99 -12.31
N PRO A 22 -8.03 -2.73 -11.95
CA PRO A 22 -7.55 -2.36 -10.62
C PRO A 22 -8.44 -2.86 -9.47
N ARG A 23 -9.73 -2.96 -9.69
CA ARG A 23 -10.72 -3.44 -8.72
C ARG A 23 -10.48 -4.91 -8.38
N ILE A 24 -10.37 -5.74 -9.41
CA ILE A 24 -10.12 -7.18 -9.27
C ILE A 24 -8.74 -7.41 -8.67
N LYS A 25 -7.74 -6.65 -9.12
CA LYS A 25 -6.37 -6.71 -8.60
C LYS A 25 -6.33 -6.44 -7.09
N CYS A 26 -7.01 -5.38 -6.63
CA CYS A 26 -7.09 -5.07 -5.19
C CYS A 26 -7.81 -6.17 -4.41
N VAL A 27 -8.93 -6.67 -4.91
CA VAL A 27 -9.68 -7.76 -4.25
C VAL A 27 -8.83 -9.02 -4.17
N CYS A 28 -8.21 -9.45 -5.27
CA CYS A 28 -7.32 -10.61 -5.29
C CYS A 28 -6.13 -10.43 -4.33
N ALA A 29 -5.46 -9.28 -4.37
CA ALA A 29 -4.32 -9.01 -3.49
C ALA A 29 -4.72 -9.03 -2.01
N LEU A 30 -5.82 -8.38 -1.63
CA LEU A 30 -6.33 -8.40 -0.26
C LEU A 30 -6.70 -9.81 0.19
N THR A 31 -7.38 -10.56 -0.68
CA THR A 31 -7.76 -11.96 -0.39
C THR A 31 -6.52 -12.84 -0.20
N LEU A 32 -5.51 -12.69 -1.06
CA LEU A 32 -4.23 -13.37 -0.92
C LEU A 32 -3.50 -12.97 0.37
N MET A 33 -3.46 -11.68 0.71
CA MET A 33 -2.85 -11.20 1.96
C MET A 33 -3.56 -11.79 3.20
N ILE A 34 -4.89 -11.78 3.21
CA ILE A 34 -5.66 -12.34 4.32
C ILE A 34 -5.45 -13.85 4.43
N SER A 35 -5.38 -14.56 3.30
CA SER A 35 -5.16 -16.01 3.29
C SER A 35 -3.83 -16.45 3.91
N THR A 36 -2.80 -15.58 3.91
CA THR A 36 -1.51 -15.90 4.56
C THR A 36 -1.67 -16.18 6.05
N PHE A 37 -2.64 -15.55 6.72
CA PHE A 37 -2.86 -15.74 8.16
C PHE A 37 -3.50 -17.09 8.51
N PHE A 38 -4.10 -17.78 7.55
CA PHE A 38 -4.72 -19.10 7.74
C PHE A 38 -3.76 -20.27 7.51
N VAL A 39 -2.50 -19.99 7.22
CA VAL A 39 -1.45 -21.00 7.01
C VAL A 39 -0.94 -21.48 8.36
N HIS A 40 -1.00 -22.78 8.66
CA HIS A 40 -0.56 -23.38 9.93
C HIS A 40 0.40 -24.56 9.76
N THR A 41 0.32 -25.27 8.64
CA THR A 41 1.11 -26.47 8.32
C THR A 41 2.30 -26.17 7.43
N ALA A 42 3.30 -27.05 7.45
CA ALA A 42 4.50 -26.92 6.60
C ALA A 42 4.15 -27.04 5.11
N SER A 43 3.20 -27.93 4.76
CA SER A 43 2.70 -28.06 3.39
C SER A 43 2.06 -26.78 2.85
N GLN A 44 1.23 -26.13 3.69
CA GLN A 44 0.64 -24.82 3.35
C GLN A 44 1.70 -23.72 3.21
N LEU A 45 2.72 -23.72 4.09
CA LEU A 45 3.80 -22.72 4.04
C LEU A 45 4.63 -22.84 2.75
N THR A 46 4.97 -24.07 2.34
CA THR A 46 5.69 -24.31 1.08
C THR A 46 4.84 -23.89 -0.12
N PHE A 47 3.56 -24.23 -0.13
CA PHE A 47 2.62 -23.81 -1.19
C PHE A 47 2.48 -22.28 -1.25
N LEU A 48 2.41 -21.62 -0.10
CA LEU A 48 2.38 -20.16 0.00
C LEU A 48 3.65 -19.52 -0.60
N CYS A 49 4.83 -20.02 -0.27
CA CYS A 49 6.09 -19.51 -0.81
C CYS A 49 6.19 -19.71 -2.33
N ILE A 50 5.81 -20.89 -2.82
CA ILE A 50 5.83 -21.19 -4.27
C ILE A 50 4.86 -20.27 -5.01
N SER A 51 3.65 -20.07 -4.49
CA SER A 51 2.66 -19.18 -5.10
C SER A 51 3.12 -17.71 -5.10
N ALA A 52 3.76 -17.25 -4.02
CA ALA A 52 4.32 -15.91 -3.95
C ALA A 52 5.41 -15.67 -5.00
N LEU A 53 6.31 -16.64 -5.18
CA LEU A 53 7.34 -16.60 -6.23
C LEU A 53 6.71 -16.63 -7.63
N PHE A 54 5.67 -17.41 -7.84
CA PHE A 54 4.93 -17.46 -9.09
C PHE A 54 4.30 -16.09 -9.44
N PHE A 55 3.60 -15.47 -8.48
CA PHE A 55 3.02 -14.13 -8.69
C PHE A 55 4.09 -13.06 -8.94
N MET A 56 5.22 -13.14 -8.24
CA MET A 56 6.36 -12.25 -8.47
C MET A 56 6.92 -12.41 -9.89
N GLY A 57 7.05 -13.63 -10.39
CA GLY A 57 7.49 -13.90 -11.76
C GLY A 57 6.50 -13.37 -12.80
N MET A 58 5.20 -13.55 -12.58
CA MET A 58 4.15 -13.01 -13.45
C MET A 58 4.10 -11.49 -13.47
N ALA A 59 4.44 -10.82 -12.37
CA ALA A 59 4.46 -9.37 -12.27
C ALA A 59 5.57 -8.74 -13.11
N LYS A 60 6.63 -9.48 -13.45
CA LYS A 60 7.81 -8.99 -14.19
C LYS A 60 8.46 -7.76 -13.54
N VAL A 61 8.37 -7.67 -12.23
CA VAL A 61 9.00 -6.59 -11.46
C VAL A 61 10.44 -6.99 -11.14
N PRO A 62 11.43 -6.07 -11.24
CA PRO A 62 12.80 -6.40 -10.92
C PRO A 62 12.93 -6.75 -9.42
N VAL A 63 13.47 -7.94 -9.16
CA VAL A 63 13.66 -8.49 -7.80
C VAL A 63 14.37 -7.49 -6.87
N ARG A 64 15.27 -6.68 -7.41
CA ARG A 64 15.99 -5.66 -6.65
C ARG A 64 15.05 -4.63 -5.99
N GLN A 65 13.99 -4.22 -6.66
CA GLN A 65 13.02 -3.26 -6.08
C GLN A 65 12.16 -3.91 -4.99
N VAL A 66 11.76 -5.17 -5.21
CA VAL A 66 11.03 -5.94 -4.22
C VAL A 66 11.88 -6.12 -2.96
N ILE A 67 13.14 -6.53 -3.11
CA ILE A 67 14.08 -6.70 -1.99
C ILE A 67 14.31 -5.35 -1.28
N ALA A 68 14.54 -4.27 -2.02
CA ALA A 68 14.72 -2.94 -1.44
C ALA A 68 13.55 -2.48 -0.58
N SER A 69 12.31 -2.88 -0.95
CA SER A 69 11.11 -2.58 -0.17
C SER A 69 10.97 -3.46 1.08
N ILE A 70 11.55 -4.66 1.08
CA ILE A 70 11.47 -5.62 2.19
C ILE A 70 12.60 -5.41 3.22
N ILE A 71 13.81 -4.99 2.78
CA ILE A 71 14.97 -4.81 3.67
C ILE A 71 14.67 -3.99 4.95
N PRO A 72 13.97 -2.84 4.89
CA PRO A 72 13.68 -2.08 6.11
C PRO A 72 12.87 -2.87 7.16
N ILE A 73 12.06 -3.83 6.69
CA ILE A 73 11.17 -4.64 7.54
C ILE A 73 11.87 -5.94 7.95
N ALA A 74 12.90 -6.38 7.21
CA ALA A 74 13.61 -7.63 7.48
C ALA A 74 14.17 -7.67 8.92
N TRP A 75 14.67 -6.56 9.43
CA TRP A 75 15.13 -6.44 10.81
C TRP A 75 14.02 -6.79 11.82
N LEU A 76 12.82 -6.27 11.62
CA LEU A 76 11.66 -6.57 12.47
C LEU A 76 11.27 -8.04 12.39
N LEU A 77 11.35 -8.65 11.19
CA LEU A 77 11.04 -10.07 11.00
C LEU A 77 12.05 -10.97 11.71
N VAL A 78 13.35 -10.63 11.65
CA VAL A 78 14.39 -11.35 12.40
C VAL A 78 14.17 -11.22 13.90
N PHE A 79 13.87 -10.02 14.39
CA PHE A 79 13.53 -9.79 15.79
C PHE A 79 12.33 -10.63 16.21
N LEU A 80 11.27 -10.65 15.40
CA LEU A 80 10.08 -11.46 15.65
C LEU A 80 10.40 -12.96 15.69
N ALA A 81 11.28 -13.45 14.80
CA ALA A 81 11.73 -14.84 14.79
C ALA A 81 12.43 -15.19 16.11
N ILE A 82 13.41 -14.40 16.53
CA ILE A 82 14.15 -14.60 17.76
C ILE A 82 13.19 -14.58 18.98
N PHE A 83 12.28 -13.61 18.99
CA PHE A 83 11.32 -13.46 20.08
C PHE A 83 10.37 -14.67 20.20
N ASN A 84 9.92 -15.23 19.05
CA ASN A 84 9.09 -16.42 19.05
C ASN A 84 9.84 -17.66 19.57
N VAL A 85 11.13 -17.85 19.24
CA VAL A 85 11.94 -18.95 19.78
C VAL A 85 12.02 -18.87 21.30
N LEU A 86 12.19 -17.66 21.85
CA LEU A 86 12.41 -17.48 23.30
C LEU A 86 11.11 -17.52 24.12
N LEU A 87 10.00 -17.03 23.57
CA LEU A 87 8.72 -16.93 24.29
C LEU A 87 7.86 -18.18 24.18
N THR A 88 7.93 -18.92 23.06
CA THR A 88 7.10 -20.11 22.86
C THR A 88 7.72 -21.30 23.55
N GLN A 89 7.29 -21.57 24.76
CA GLN A 89 7.80 -22.68 25.60
C GLN A 89 6.95 -23.95 25.49
N ASN A 90 5.93 -23.99 24.64
CA ASN A 90 5.07 -25.13 24.40
C ASN A 90 5.76 -26.16 23.48
N GLY A 91 5.59 -27.47 23.75
CA GLY A 91 6.11 -28.56 22.93
C GLY A 91 7.29 -29.29 23.56
N ASN A 92 7.94 -30.17 22.79
CA ASN A 92 9.09 -30.94 23.24
C ASN A 92 10.33 -30.05 23.34
N GLN A 93 11.08 -30.18 24.45
CA GLN A 93 12.33 -29.43 24.60
C GLN A 93 13.40 -30.03 23.68
N LEU A 94 13.90 -29.21 22.74
CA LEU A 94 15.01 -29.58 21.87
C LEU A 94 16.36 -29.26 22.52
N PHE A 95 16.45 -28.13 23.20
CA PHE A 95 17.66 -27.64 23.83
C PHE A 95 17.33 -26.73 25.03
N SER A 96 17.99 -27.00 26.18
CA SER A 96 17.83 -26.15 27.37
C SER A 96 19.18 -25.57 27.78
N TRP A 97 19.28 -24.24 27.80
CA TRP A 97 20.45 -23.53 28.31
C TRP A 97 20.03 -22.53 29.39
N GLY A 98 20.10 -22.98 30.65
CA GLY A 98 19.69 -22.16 31.79
C GLY A 98 18.20 -21.76 31.74
N PRO A 99 17.88 -20.48 31.80
CA PRO A 99 16.50 -20.01 31.78
C PRO A 99 15.83 -20.07 30.37
N PHE A 100 16.62 -20.32 29.31
CA PHE A 100 16.10 -20.36 27.92
C PHE A 100 15.94 -21.82 27.47
N THR A 101 14.70 -22.16 27.13
CA THR A 101 14.36 -23.49 26.58
C THR A 101 13.88 -23.29 25.15
N ILE A 102 14.58 -23.90 24.20
CA ILE A 102 14.14 -23.92 22.79
C ILE A 102 13.28 -25.17 22.61
N THR A 103 12.03 -24.92 22.20
CA THR A 103 11.06 -26.00 21.94
C THR A 103 10.84 -26.18 20.45
N ASP A 104 10.35 -27.38 20.07
CA ASP A 104 9.99 -27.68 18.67
C ASP A 104 8.92 -26.72 18.13
N MET A 105 7.88 -26.43 18.92
CA MET A 105 6.86 -25.43 18.56
C MET A 105 7.41 -24.02 18.49
N GLY A 106 8.39 -23.65 19.33
CA GLY A 106 9.07 -22.37 19.28
C GLY A 106 9.85 -22.19 17.99
N ALA A 107 10.61 -23.21 17.60
CA ALA A 107 11.37 -23.20 16.34
C ALA A 107 10.43 -23.13 15.12
N TRP A 108 9.33 -23.90 15.14
CA TRP A 108 8.33 -23.83 14.07
C TRP A 108 7.66 -22.46 13.97
N SER A 109 7.24 -21.87 15.08
CA SER A 109 6.62 -20.54 15.11
C SER A 109 7.57 -19.45 14.64
N ALA A 110 8.86 -19.57 14.96
CA ALA A 110 9.90 -18.63 14.54
C ALA A 110 10.12 -18.60 13.02
N ILE A 111 9.78 -19.68 12.32
CA ILE A 111 9.80 -19.70 10.85
C ILE A 111 8.43 -19.28 10.31
N LEU A 112 7.36 -19.80 10.85
CA LEU A 112 6.01 -19.64 10.36
C LEU A 112 5.55 -18.17 10.36
N TYR A 113 5.66 -17.47 11.49
CA TYR A 113 5.15 -16.10 11.60
C TYR A 113 5.91 -15.08 10.74
N PRO A 114 7.24 -15.04 10.76
CA PRO A 114 7.97 -14.11 9.90
C PRO A 114 7.74 -14.37 8.41
N VAL A 115 7.67 -15.62 7.97
CA VAL A 115 7.43 -15.97 6.56
C VAL A 115 6.02 -15.57 6.13
N ARG A 116 4.99 -15.77 6.96
CA ARG A 116 3.63 -15.28 6.68
C ARG A 116 3.61 -13.77 6.45
N ILE A 117 4.21 -13.02 7.38
CA ILE A 117 4.26 -11.55 7.31
C ILE A 117 5.07 -11.13 6.08
N LEU A 118 6.19 -11.78 5.81
CA LEU A 118 7.03 -11.49 4.63
C LEU A 118 6.24 -11.68 3.34
N VAL A 119 5.50 -12.76 3.18
CA VAL A 119 4.68 -13.02 1.99
C VAL A 119 3.52 -12.03 1.90
N ALA A 120 2.85 -11.71 3.01
CA ALA A 120 1.79 -10.69 3.01
C ALA A 120 2.33 -9.33 2.54
N ILE A 121 3.49 -8.91 3.06
CA ILE A 121 4.16 -7.68 2.64
C ILE A 121 4.56 -7.76 1.16
N LEU A 122 5.10 -8.89 0.71
CA LEU A 122 5.47 -9.09 -0.70
C LEU A 122 4.28 -8.90 -1.62
N ILE A 123 3.11 -9.47 -1.30
CA ILE A 123 1.87 -9.27 -2.07
C ILE A 123 1.46 -7.79 -2.07
N GLY A 124 1.54 -7.11 -0.93
CA GLY A 124 1.26 -5.67 -0.82
C GLY A 124 2.21 -4.82 -1.65
N VAL A 125 3.51 -5.13 -1.62
CA VAL A 125 4.53 -4.46 -2.45
C VAL A 125 4.27 -4.70 -3.94
N LEU A 126 3.93 -5.93 -4.34
CA LEU A 126 3.54 -6.24 -5.72
C LEU A 126 2.32 -5.44 -6.16
N LEU A 127 1.31 -5.30 -5.31
CA LEU A 127 0.15 -4.46 -5.59
C LEU A 127 0.55 -3.00 -5.82
N MET A 128 1.38 -2.43 -4.95
CA MET A 128 1.85 -1.03 -5.06
C MET A 128 2.73 -0.81 -6.30
N LEU A 129 3.57 -1.78 -6.67
CA LEU A 129 4.44 -1.69 -7.84
C LEU A 129 3.69 -1.88 -9.16
N THR A 130 2.54 -2.57 -9.15
CA THR A 130 1.74 -2.88 -10.34
C THR A 130 0.50 -2.02 -10.52
N THR A 131 0.16 -1.17 -9.54
CA THR A 131 -1.07 -0.36 -9.56
C THR A 131 -0.72 1.09 -9.26
N THR A 132 -1.17 2.01 -10.12
CA THR A 132 -0.96 3.44 -9.89
C THR A 132 -1.85 3.95 -8.76
N PRO A 133 -1.45 5.04 -8.04
CA PRO A 133 -2.29 5.66 -7.00
C PRO A 133 -3.68 6.05 -7.49
N LYS A 134 -3.80 6.46 -8.77
CA LYS A 134 -5.08 6.79 -9.39
C LYS A 134 -5.96 5.55 -9.53
N GLU A 135 -5.41 4.46 -10.07
CA GLU A 135 -6.13 3.18 -10.22
C GLU A 135 -6.56 2.61 -8.86
N LEU A 136 -5.71 2.78 -7.83
CA LEU A 136 -6.04 2.40 -6.46
C LEU A 136 -7.24 3.21 -5.94
N GLY A 137 -7.27 4.53 -6.19
CA GLY A 137 -8.41 5.39 -5.87
C GLY A 137 -9.70 4.95 -6.57
N ASP A 138 -9.62 4.58 -7.85
CA ASP A 138 -10.76 4.07 -8.62
C ASP A 138 -11.25 2.70 -8.10
N ALA A 139 -10.34 1.85 -7.62
CA ALA A 139 -10.69 0.58 -6.98
C ALA A 139 -11.42 0.80 -5.66
N PHE A 140 -10.96 1.75 -4.84
CA PHE A 140 -11.64 2.13 -3.60
C PHE A 140 -13.05 2.69 -3.88
N ASP A 141 -13.21 3.58 -4.87
CA ASP A 141 -14.54 4.09 -5.26
C ASP A 141 -15.51 2.94 -5.59
N ALA A 142 -15.03 1.93 -6.30
CA ALA A 142 -15.83 0.76 -6.62
C ALA A 142 -16.16 -0.09 -5.36
N ALA A 143 -15.20 -0.24 -4.45
CA ALA A 143 -15.40 -0.99 -3.20
C ALA A 143 -16.42 -0.30 -2.28
N PHE A 144 -16.47 1.04 -2.28
CA PHE A 144 -17.49 1.80 -1.54
C PHE A 144 -18.84 1.88 -2.25
N SER A 145 -18.96 1.31 -3.46
CA SER A 145 -20.23 1.29 -4.20
C SER A 145 -21.42 0.72 -3.40
N PRO A 146 -21.33 -0.39 -2.65
CA PRO A 146 -22.45 -0.89 -1.87
C PRO A 146 -22.84 0.03 -0.70
N LEU A 147 -21.88 0.84 -0.19
CA LEU A 147 -22.14 1.80 0.90
C LEU A 147 -23.01 2.99 0.44
N SER A 148 -23.11 3.25 -0.86
CA SER A 148 -24.02 4.30 -1.37
C SER A 148 -25.48 4.02 -1.04
N ARG A 149 -25.84 2.73 -0.86
CA ARG A 149 -27.19 2.32 -0.41
C ARG A 149 -27.49 2.73 1.04
N MET A 150 -26.45 3.04 1.82
CA MET A 150 -26.54 3.53 3.20
C MET A 150 -26.57 5.07 3.29
N GLY A 151 -26.77 5.79 2.15
CA GLY A 151 -26.87 7.25 2.12
C GLY A 151 -25.55 8.00 2.00
N LEU A 152 -24.41 7.32 1.79
CA LEU A 152 -23.12 8.00 1.58
C LEU A 152 -23.04 8.56 0.15
N PRO A 153 -22.59 9.82 -0.02
CA PRO A 153 -22.48 10.49 -1.32
C PRO A 153 -21.25 9.97 -2.09
N ARG A 154 -21.40 8.80 -2.72
CA ARG A 154 -20.34 8.05 -3.41
C ARG A 154 -19.60 8.88 -4.45
N HIS A 155 -20.36 9.58 -5.33
CA HIS A 155 -19.76 10.35 -6.42
C HIS A 155 -18.94 11.52 -5.92
N GLU A 156 -19.34 12.12 -4.81
CA GLU A 156 -18.60 13.21 -4.17
C GLU A 156 -17.30 12.70 -3.54
N LEU A 157 -17.35 11.56 -2.84
CA LEU A 157 -16.16 10.94 -2.26
C LEU A 157 -15.14 10.55 -3.34
N ALA A 158 -15.58 9.94 -4.44
CA ALA A 158 -14.71 9.61 -5.57
C ALA A 158 -14.07 10.86 -6.18
N MET A 159 -14.83 11.93 -6.32
CA MET A 159 -14.32 13.21 -6.82
C MET A 159 -13.28 13.79 -5.85
N ILE A 160 -13.58 13.83 -4.54
CA ILE A 160 -12.65 14.33 -3.53
C ILE A 160 -11.34 13.53 -3.60
N PHE A 161 -11.41 12.20 -3.66
CA PHE A 161 -10.23 11.34 -3.78
C PHE A 161 -9.40 11.63 -5.04
N SER A 162 -10.08 11.76 -6.19
CA SER A 162 -9.43 12.09 -7.46
C SER A 162 -8.74 13.46 -7.41
N LEU A 163 -9.38 14.44 -6.79
CA LEU A 163 -8.83 15.77 -6.58
C LEU A 163 -7.64 15.74 -5.61
N MET A 164 -7.76 15.02 -4.49
CA MET A 164 -6.65 14.84 -3.54
C MET A 164 -5.40 14.29 -4.24
N LEU A 165 -5.54 13.20 -5.01
CA LEU A 165 -4.42 12.60 -5.73
C LEU A 165 -3.78 13.55 -6.76
N ARG A 166 -4.58 14.44 -7.36
CA ARG A 166 -4.10 15.46 -8.30
C ARG A 166 -3.38 16.60 -7.59
N PHE A 167 -3.88 17.01 -6.42
CA PHE A 167 -3.31 18.16 -5.68
C PHE A 167 -2.07 17.79 -4.86
N ILE A 168 -1.89 16.51 -4.47
CA ILE A 168 -0.69 16.07 -3.73
C ILE A 168 0.61 16.53 -4.43
N PRO A 169 0.85 16.25 -5.73
CA PRO A 169 2.06 16.74 -6.40
C PRO A 169 2.15 18.27 -6.45
N THR A 170 1.03 18.96 -6.68
CA THR A 170 1.00 20.42 -6.74
C THR A 170 1.39 21.04 -5.40
N LEU A 171 0.78 20.57 -4.30
CA LEU A 171 1.10 21.04 -2.95
C LEU A 171 2.53 20.67 -2.54
N ALA A 172 3.05 19.53 -3.01
CA ALA A 172 4.44 19.15 -2.79
C ALA A 172 5.41 20.12 -3.48
N HIS A 173 5.12 20.56 -4.70
CA HIS A 173 5.89 21.60 -5.39
C HIS A 173 5.81 22.94 -4.67
N ASP A 174 4.61 23.35 -4.24
CA ASP A 174 4.43 24.56 -3.46
C ASP A 174 5.21 24.52 -2.16
N ALA A 175 5.17 23.41 -1.43
CA ALA A 175 5.91 23.21 -0.20
C ALA A 175 7.42 23.32 -0.41
N ALA A 176 7.95 22.74 -1.49
CA ALA A 176 9.36 22.87 -1.85
C ALA A 176 9.74 24.31 -2.17
N ALA A 177 8.97 24.99 -3.01
CA ALA A 177 9.22 26.39 -3.37
C ALA A 177 9.13 27.34 -2.16
N ILE A 178 8.16 27.14 -1.27
CA ILE A 178 8.03 27.91 -0.02
C ILE A 178 9.22 27.63 0.90
N SER A 179 9.63 26.38 1.02
CA SER A 179 10.80 25.97 1.83
C SER A 179 12.08 26.63 1.31
N ASP A 180 12.32 26.63 0.01
CA ASP A 180 13.48 27.25 -0.62
C ASP A 180 13.46 28.78 -0.44
N ALA A 181 12.29 29.40 -0.55
CA ALA A 181 12.12 30.81 -0.29
C ALA A 181 12.38 31.19 1.18
N GLN A 182 12.00 30.33 2.15
CA GLN A 182 12.30 30.53 3.56
C GLN A 182 13.79 30.31 3.86
N ALA A 183 14.43 29.34 3.22
CA ALA A 183 15.87 29.14 3.34
C ALA A 183 16.67 30.36 2.87
N SER A 184 16.26 31.00 1.79
CA SER A 184 16.85 32.24 1.28
C SER A 184 16.70 33.42 2.23
N ARG A 185 15.71 33.39 3.16
CA ARG A 185 15.48 34.41 4.20
C ARG A 185 16.17 34.06 5.54
N ALA A 186 17.24 33.27 5.54
CA ALA A 186 17.95 32.76 6.71
C ALA A 186 17.12 31.83 7.63
N GLY A 187 16.01 31.30 7.15
CA GLY A 187 15.19 30.31 7.84
C GLY A 187 15.47 28.91 7.28
N ASP A 188 16.52 28.23 7.75
CA ASP A 188 16.80 26.86 7.30
C ASP A 188 16.08 25.83 8.20
N VAL A 189 15.22 25.02 7.61
CA VAL A 189 14.52 23.90 8.29
C VAL A 189 15.51 22.79 8.66
N ALA A 190 16.63 22.67 7.92
CA ALA A 190 17.61 21.61 8.11
C ALA A 190 18.65 21.88 9.19
N HIS A 191 18.97 23.19 9.42
CA HIS A 191 20.06 23.60 10.31
C HIS A 191 19.55 24.59 11.38
N GLY A 192 20.14 24.57 12.58
CA GLY A 192 19.79 25.43 13.70
C GLY A 192 19.18 24.72 14.89
N SER A 193 18.82 25.50 15.91
CA SER A 193 18.20 25.01 17.15
C SER A 193 16.79 24.45 16.85
N ILE A 194 16.32 23.49 17.66
CA ILE A 194 14.99 22.87 17.53
C ILE A 194 13.89 23.95 17.46
N ILE A 195 14.01 25.01 18.28
CA ILE A 195 13.04 26.11 18.32
C ILE A 195 13.05 26.91 16.99
N ALA A 196 14.23 27.16 16.41
CA ALA A 196 14.35 27.83 15.12
C ALA A 196 13.71 27.00 14.01
N ARG A 197 13.95 25.70 13.98
CA ARG A 197 13.33 24.77 13.01
C ARG A 197 11.81 24.77 13.13
N LEU A 198 11.26 24.72 14.36
CA LEU A 198 9.82 24.77 14.58
C LEU A 198 9.21 26.09 14.10
N ARG A 199 9.91 27.22 14.31
CA ARG A 199 9.45 28.54 13.83
C ARG A 199 9.41 28.60 12.30
N THR A 200 10.45 28.11 11.63
CA THR A 200 10.49 28.03 10.16
C THR A 200 9.42 27.09 9.64
N LEU A 201 9.26 25.90 10.25
CA LEU A 201 8.21 24.96 9.87
C LEU A 201 6.81 25.57 10.00
N LYS A 202 6.54 26.32 11.08
CA LYS A 202 5.28 27.05 11.25
C LYS A 202 5.05 28.04 10.10
N SER A 203 6.06 28.81 9.70
CA SER A 203 5.91 29.77 8.59
C SER A 203 5.66 29.09 7.24
N VAL A 204 6.33 27.95 6.99
CA VAL A 204 6.09 27.13 5.78
C VAL A 204 4.65 26.57 5.78
N LEU A 205 4.19 26.05 6.91
CA LEU A 205 2.83 25.51 7.03
C LEU A 205 1.76 26.57 6.82
N VAL A 206 1.92 27.77 7.40
CA VAL A 206 0.96 28.88 7.19
C VAL A 206 0.93 29.32 5.73
N ALA A 207 2.09 29.44 5.09
CA ALA A 207 2.16 29.82 3.67
C ALA A 207 1.57 28.73 2.76
N LEU A 208 1.82 27.44 3.08
CA LEU A 208 1.26 26.31 2.34
C LEU A 208 -0.27 26.25 2.49
N LEU A 209 -0.79 26.49 3.71
CA LEU A 209 -2.24 26.53 3.95
C LEU A 209 -2.88 27.67 3.13
N ALA A 210 -2.28 28.86 3.10
CA ALA A 210 -2.76 29.95 2.29
C ALA A 210 -2.73 29.62 0.77
N SER A 211 -1.71 28.88 0.30
CA SER A 211 -1.65 28.39 -1.09
C SER A 211 -2.76 27.37 -1.37
N ALA A 212 -2.95 26.40 -0.46
CA ALA A 212 -4.00 25.39 -0.59
C ALA A 212 -5.41 26.01 -0.63
N THR A 213 -5.65 27.04 0.19
CA THR A 213 -6.93 27.77 0.18
C THR A 213 -7.16 28.47 -1.15
N ARG A 214 -6.14 29.13 -1.70
CA ARG A 214 -6.24 29.75 -3.05
C ARG A 214 -6.52 28.73 -4.15
N HIS A 215 -5.87 27.55 -4.07
CA HIS A 215 -6.16 26.46 -5.02
C HIS A 215 -7.61 25.98 -4.90
N ALA A 216 -8.13 25.83 -3.68
CA ALA A 216 -9.51 25.43 -3.43
C ALA A 216 -10.51 26.45 -3.98
N GLU A 217 -10.27 27.77 -3.76
CA GLU A 217 -11.12 28.84 -4.32
C GLU A 217 -11.10 28.87 -5.85
N ASN A 218 -9.92 28.73 -6.46
CA ASN A 218 -9.80 28.67 -7.92
C ASN A 218 -10.50 27.45 -8.49
N LEU A 219 -10.41 26.30 -7.80
CA LEU A 219 -11.13 25.08 -8.18
C LEU A 219 -12.64 25.28 -8.08
N ALA A 220 -13.13 25.88 -6.98
CA ALA A 220 -14.56 26.14 -6.79
C ALA A 220 -15.09 27.01 -7.94
N ARG A 221 -14.41 28.13 -8.25
CA ARG A 221 -14.79 28.98 -9.38
C ARG A 221 -14.77 28.27 -10.73
N ALA A 222 -13.80 27.36 -10.95
CA ALA A 222 -13.73 26.58 -12.18
C ALA A 222 -14.85 25.53 -12.27
N LEU A 223 -15.29 24.98 -11.15
CA LEU A 223 -16.42 24.05 -11.08
C LEU A 223 -17.75 24.77 -11.32
N ASP A 224 -17.94 25.94 -10.72
CA ASP A 224 -19.11 26.78 -10.93
C ASP A 224 -19.23 27.23 -12.41
N ALA A 225 -18.12 27.64 -13.02
CA ALA A 225 -18.07 27.99 -14.44
C ALA A 225 -18.41 26.82 -15.39
N ARG A 226 -18.24 25.57 -14.91
CA ARG A 226 -18.60 24.34 -15.64
C ARG A 226 -19.98 23.82 -15.25
N ASN A 227 -20.75 24.57 -14.51
CA ASN A 227 -22.08 24.21 -14.03
C ASN A 227 -22.08 22.87 -13.25
N TYR A 228 -21.09 22.71 -12.36
CA TYR A 228 -20.97 21.51 -11.54
C TYR A 228 -22.10 21.48 -10.51
N VAL A 229 -22.92 20.41 -10.54
CA VAL A 229 -23.94 20.16 -9.54
C VAL A 229 -23.48 18.96 -8.68
N ALA A 230 -23.38 19.17 -7.37
CA ALA A 230 -23.10 18.10 -6.43
C ALA A 230 -24.23 17.09 -6.40
N GLY A 231 -23.92 15.80 -6.26
CA GLY A 231 -24.93 14.71 -6.20
C GLY A 231 -25.56 14.31 -7.54
N ALA A 232 -25.29 15.02 -8.65
CA ALA A 232 -25.78 14.61 -9.97
C ALA A 232 -25.14 13.29 -10.44
N GLU A 233 -25.95 12.40 -11.00
CA GLU A 233 -25.45 11.16 -11.62
C GLU A 233 -24.50 11.48 -12.78
N ARG A 234 -23.35 10.81 -12.80
CA ARG A 234 -22.28 11.06 -13.78
C ARG A 234 -21.85 9.79 -14.46
N THR A 235 -21.60 9.93 -15.76
CA THR A 235 -20.97 8.88 -16.55
C THR A 235 -19.45 9.05 -16.55
N ARG A 236 -18.72 7.93 -16.55
CA ARG A 236 -17.26 7.93 -16.71
C ARG A 236 -16.91 7.96 -18.19
N TRP A 237 -15.98 8.83 -18.59
CA TRP A 237 -15.48 8.88 -19.98
C TRP A 237 -14.80 7.56 -20.40
N HIS A 238 -14.10 6.92 -19.47
CA HIS A 238 -13.50 5.60 -19.65
C HIS A 238 -14.05 4.65 -18.57
N PRO A 239 -15.19 3.99 -18.82
CA PRO A 239 -15.69 2.99 -17.90
C PRO A 239 -14.77 1.78 -17.88
N TYR A 240 -14.47 1.26 -16.70
CA TYR A 240 -13.76 -0.02 -16.58
C TYR A 240 -14.69 -1.14 -17.05
N THR A 241 -14.25 -1.92 -18.02
CA THR A 241 -14.96 -3.10 -18.53
C THR A 241 -14.23 -4.34 -18.08
N LEU A 242 -14.97 -5.27 -17.48
CA LEU A 242 -14.41 -6.57 -17.11
C LEU A 242 -14.00 -7.35 -18.36
N HIS A 243 -12.77 -7.82 -18.37
CA HIS A 243 -12.21 -8.63 -19.43
C HIS A 243 -12.09 -10.09 -18.97
N ILE A 244 -11.96 -11.02 -19.92
CA ILE A 244 -11.73 -12.45 -19.64
C ILE A 244 -10.52 -12.65 -18.71
N ARG A 245 -9.50 -11.79 -18.80
CA ARG A 245 -8.30 -11.81 -17.97
C ARG A 245 -8.61 -11.62 -16.46
N ASP A 246 -9.61 -10.80 -16.16
CA ASP A 246 -10.05 -10.54 -14.78
C ASP A 246 -10.76 -11.77 -14.20
N GLY A 247 -11.55 -12.47 -15.02
CA GLY A 247 -12.15 -13.75 -14.65
C GLY A 247 -11.10 -14.83 -14.37
N ILE A 248 -10.04 -14.91 -15.19
CA ILE A 248 -8.93 -15.83 -14.97
C ILE A 248 -8.21 -15.50 -13.64
N ALA A 249 -7.98 -14.22 -13.33
CA ALA A 249 -7.33 -13.83 -12.08
C ALA A 249 -8.16 -14.25 -10.85
N LEU A 250 -9.48 -14.06 -10.88
CA LEU A 250 -10.38 -14.55 -9.85
C LEU A 250 -10.35 -16.07 -9.72
N LEU A 251 -10.38 -16.80 -10.84
CA LEU A 251 -10.31 -18.26 -10.85
C LEU A 251 -9.00 -18.74 -10.23
N VAL A 252 -7.86 -18.16 -10.61
CA VAL A 252 -6.54 -18.50 -10.02
C VAL A 252 -6.54 -18.24 -8.54
N THR A 253 -7.11 -17.14 -8.07
CA THR A 253 -7.23 -16.83 -6.64
C THR A 253 -8.11 -17.85 -5.91
N CYS A 254 -9.23 -18.26 -6.50
CA CYS A 254 -10.10 -19.31 -5.94
C CYS A 254 -9.40 -20.67 -5.88
N VAL A 255 -8.69 -21.07 -6.94
CA VAL A 255 -7.90 -22.31 -6.98
C VAL A 255 -6.80 -22.29 -5.91
N TYR A 256 -6.12 -21.16 -5.73
CA TYR A 256 -5.14 -20.98 -4.68
C TYR A 256 -5.74 -21.18 -3.27
N ILE A 257 -6.90 -20.56 -3.00
CA ILE A 257 -7.57 -20.72 -1.69
C ILE A 257 -8.02 -22.17 -1.51
N GLY A 258 -8.59 -22.80 -2.57
CA GLY A 258 -8.95 -24.21 -2.54
C GLY A 258 -7.76 -25.11 -2.24
N GLY A 259 -6.60 -24.85 -2.86
CA GLY A 259 -5.35 -25.56 -2.57
C GLY A 259 -4.91 -25.42 -1.10
N LEU A 260 -5.00 -24.19 -0.53
CA LEU A 260 -4.70 -23.94 0.88
C LEU A 260 -5.64 -24.72 1.83
N VAL A 261 -6.92 -24.83 1.48
CA VAL A 261 -7.91 -25.58 2.30
C VAL A 261 -7.66 -27.09 2.21
N VAL A 262 -7.33 -27.60 1.03
CA VAL A 262 -7.06 -29.04 0.83
C VAL A 262 -5.77 -29.49 1.55
N LEU A 263 -4.78 -28.59 1.65
CA LEU A 263 -3.51 -28.86 2.35
C LEU A 263 -3.59 -28.69 3.88
N ARG A 264 -4.76 -28.41 4.40
CA ARG A 264 -4.99 -28.25 5.84
C ARG A 264 -4.99 -29.63 6.53
#